data_df83a5b90a2ec8c6a824c39f04e804dc
#
_entry.id   df83a5b90a2ec8c6a824c39f04e804dc
#
_cell.length_a   1.000
_cell.length_b   1.000
_cell.length_c   1.000
_cell.angle_alpha   90.00
_cell.angle_beta   90.00
_cell.angle_gamma   90.00
#
_symmetry.space_group_name_H-M   'P 1'
#
loop_
_entity.id
_entity.type
_entity.pdbx_description
1 polymer ?
#
loop_
_entity_poly.entity_id
_entity_poly.type
_entity_poly.pdbx_seq_one_letter_code
_entity_poly.pdbx_strand_id
1 'polypeptide(L)'
;SGVTIMGYAGVTDYNVQSHSDDYFAYVSINQIRNNLASKTCPISSIISNTPPVANAGEDFVIPKGTPFVLKGSSSNPNDATLSYCWEQNDTAIQATGENSIAFSTKTDGPLFRSFPPTKLPNRFMPEQNKVIANVLNSTWESVSDISRTLHFTLTVRDNGVNGLAQTTTDSMMVTVDADKGPFEITSQNTTDLSWKPLSLQTINWTVNNTHQLPGSTNVNIKLSLDGGLTFPILLKMNTPNDGSELIVVPNGTSGKNCRILIEPTDNIYYAINKEPFAIGYTTETSCVTYNFESPFAIPESSLYTSKSITVPDTNSIVSDVNVSLRLTHEYLADIQVEILNPQGKKVQLFERDCGDTNGSLVLNYDDLGGVISCGKKTTQIVAPFEPLSLFNELNPSGIWSLRVRDEFAGDNGTLDAAAVTICTKKFTPIAPLQINLSEVMIYPNPTQGDFVILFSSIFNSGVTITVHDIMGKKVYEKIFPSSPLFNESIQLNSLQSGVYFVTVIDSYTTTVKKIIKY
;
A
#
# COMPACT_ATOMS: atom_id res chain seq x y z
N SER A 1 24.51 6.93 4.86
CA SER A 1 24.95 6.23 6.06
C SER A 1 24.04 5.06 6.35
N GLY A 2 24.60 3.96 6.84
CA GLY A 2 23.86 2.78 7.20
C GLY A 2 23.17 2.93 8.55
N VAL A 3 22.12 2.13 8.77
CA VAL A 3 21.35 2.12 10.03
C VAL A 3 21.82 1.06 11.01
N THR A 4 22.77 0.20 10.61
CA THR A 4 23.23 -0.94 11.42
C THR A 4 24.36 -0.54 12.39
N ILE A 5 24.74 -1.43 13.31
CA ILE A 5 25.79 -1.19 14.32
C ILE A 5 27.08 -0.64 13.70
N MET A 6 27.49 -1.13 12.52
CA MET A 6 28.68 -0.66 11.80
C MET A 6 28.40 0.47 10.81
N GLY A 7 27.22 1.05 10.80
CA GLY A 7 26.72 1.93 9.74
C GLY A 7 26.90 3.43 9.96
N TYR A 8 27.38 3.86 11.14
CA TYR A 8 27.58 5.28 11.48
C TYR A 8 26.31 6.15 11.25
N ALA A 9 25.15 5.71 11.76
CA ALA A 9 23.93 6.50 11.70
C ALA A 9 24.08 7.86 12.40
N GLY A 10 23.46 8.91 11.86
CA GLY A 10 23.44 10.23 12.49
C GLY A 10 24.67 11.12 12.26
N VAL A 11 25.63 10.71 11.42
CA VAL A 11 26.91 11.46 11.26
C VAL A 11 27.09 12.13 9.90
N THR A 12 26.09 12.08 9.04
CA THR A 12 26.14 12.71 7.69
C THR A 12 24.90 13.58 7.46
N ASP A 13 24.94 14.50 6.48
CA ASP A 13 23.81 15.36 6.14
C ASP A 13 22.60 14.55 5.61
N TYR A 14 22.86 13.41 4.96
CA TYR A 14 21.82 12.48 4.46
C TYR A 14 21.75 11.26 5.37
N ASN A 15 21.06 11.39 6.49
CA ASN A 15 20.87 10.31 7.44
C ASN A 15 19.51 9.64 7.27
N VAL A 16 19.50 8.31 7.29
CA VAL A 16 18.25 7.53 7.35
C VAL A 16 17.59 7.72 8.72
N GLN A 17 18.39 7.77 9.78
CA GLN A 17 17.99 7.96 11.17
C GLN A 17 19.16 8.45 12.01
N SER A 18 18.89 8.96 13.22
CA SER A 18 19.90 9.58 14.10
C SER A 18 20.72 8.58 14.93
N HIS A 19 20.31 7.32 15.02
CA HIS A 19 20.96 6.27 15.80
C HIS A 19 21.02 4.95 15.03
N SER A 20 21.91 4.06 15.44
CA SER A 20 22.03 2.72 14.85
C SER A 20 21.02 1.76 15.48
N ASP A 21 20.51 0.85 14.67
CA ASP A 21 19.75 -0.32 15.12
C ASP A 21 20.70 -1.44 15.56
N ASP A 22 20.25 -2.29 16.45
CA ASP A 22 21.06 -3.31 17.14
C ASP A 22 21.23 -4.62 16.33
N TYR A 23 21.52 -4.49 15.04
CA TYR A 23 21.84 -5.64 14.19
C TYR A 23 23.06 -5.36 13.28
N PHE A 24 23.67 -6.44 12.77
CA PHE A 24 24.73 -6.37 11.76
C PHE A 24 24.15 -6.57 10.37
N ALA A 25 24.54 -5.73 9.42
CA ALA A 25 24.27 -5.94 8.01
C ALA A 25 25.01 -7.18 7.48
N TYR A 26 24.47 -7.78 6.39
CA TYR A 26 25.12 -8.89 5.68
C TYR A 26 26.59 -8.61 5.39
N VAL A 27 26.90 -7.45 4.83
CA VAL A 27 28.28 -7.09 4.46
C VAL A 27 29.21 -7.13 5.68
N SER A 28 28.76 -6.64 6.83
CA SER A 28 29.54 -6.66 8.08
C SER A 28 29.75 -8.10 8.58
N ILE A 29 28.69 -8.92 8.57
CA ILE A 29 28.79 -10.34 8.94
C ILE A 29 29.81 -11.05 8.05
N ASN A 30 29.73 -10.85 6.73
CA ASN A 30 30.63 -11.48 5.76
C ASN A 30 32.09 -11.02 5.95
N GLN A 31 32.33 -9.73 6.16
CA GLN A 31 33.66 -9.18 6.43
C GLN A 31 34.26 -9.74 7.72
N ILE A 32 33.47 -9.81 8.81
CA ILE A 32 33.90 -10.38 10.09
C ILE A 32 34.27 -11.86 9.91
N ARG A 33 33.43 -12.66 9.25
CA ARG A 33 33.71 -14.08 9.00
C ARG A 33 34.99 -14.29 8.18
N ASN A 34 35.15 -13.54 7.10
CA ASN A 34 36.34 -13.63 6.23
C ASN A 34 37.61 -13.19 6.97
N ASN A 35 37.52 -12.16 7.82
CA ASN A 35 38.66 -11.74 8.65
C ASN A 35 39.03 -12.84 9.64
N LEU A 36 38.07 -13.39 10.39
CA LEU A 36 38.32 -14.44 11.38
C LEU A 36 38.88 -15.70 10.75
N ALA A 37 38.39 -16.11 9.57
CA ALA A 37 38.87 -17.28 8.85
C ALA A 37 40.36 -17.18 8.47
N SER A 38 40.91 -15.98 8.35
CA SER A 38 42.33 -15.75 8.06
C SER A 38 43.24 -15.67 9.29
N LYS A 39 42.70 -15.77 10.53
CA LYS A 39 43.46 -15.64 11.78
C LYS A 39 43.72 -17.02 12.39
N THR A 40 44.89 -17.15 12.99
CA THR A 40 45.34 -18.38 13.69
C THR A 40 45.11 -18.32 15.21
N CYS A 41 44.79 -17.15 15.77
CA CYS A 41 44.59 -16.96 17.22
C CYS A 41 43.16 -17.26 17.73
N PRO A 42 42.07 -17.27 16.94
CA PRO A 42 40.76 -17.60 17.49
C PRO A 42 40.70 -19.06 17.95
N ILE A 43 40.07 -19.26 19.11
CA ILE A 43 39.73 -20.59 19.63
C ILE A 43 38.30 -20.87 19.20
N SER A 44 38.09 -21.94 18.40
CA SER A 44 36.76 -22.36 17.99
C SER A 44 36.22 -23.47 18.89
N SER A 45 34.91 -23.43 19.15
CA SER A 45 34.18 -24.51 19.79
C SER A 45 33.05 -25.00 18.85
N ILE A 46 32.78 -26.30 18.93
CA ILE A 46 31.71 -26.88 18.15
C ILE A 46 30.36 -26.45 18.74
N ILE A 47 29.50 -25.90 17.90
CA ILE A 47 28.11 -25.59 18.24
C ILE A 47 27.26 -26.82 17.92
N SER A 48 26.41 -27.26 18.86
CA SER A 48 25.66 -28.51 18.76
C SER A 48 24.37 -28.41 17.94
N ASN A 49 23.83 -27.18 17.73
CA ASN A 49 22.63 -27.00 16.92
C ASN A 49 22.98 -26.87 15.43
N THR A 50 22.03 -27.26 14.58
CA THR A 50 22.15 -27.14 13.12
C THR A 50 21.76 -25.72 12.71
N PRO A 51 22.54 -25.03 11.83
CA PRO A 51 22.16 -23.71 11.34
C PRO A 51 20.85 -23.74 10.54
N PRO A 52 20.08 -22.63 10.51
CA PRO A 52 18.95 -22.51 9.62
C PRO A 52 19.41 -22.58 8.17
N VAL A 53 18.53 -22.96 7.25
CA VAL A 53 18.80 -22.91 5.81
C VAL A 53 18.03 -21.72 5.24
N ALA A 54 18.74 -20.70 4.78
CA ALA A 54 18.14 -19.56 4.10
C ALA A 54 17.81 -19.93 2.64
N ASN A 55 16.65 -19.45 2.16
CA ASN A 55 16.27 -19.57 0.75
C ASN A 55 15.67 -18.23 0.31
N ALA A 56 16.38 -17.50 -0.54
CA ALA A 56 15.97 -16.21 -1.11
C ALA A 56 15.00 -16.35 -2.30
N GLY A 57 14.79 -17.58 -2.80
CA GLY A 57 14.01 -17.84 -3.99
C GLY A 57 14.84 -17.74 -5.27
N GLU A 58 14.14 -17.64 -6.40
CA GLU A 58 14.72 -17.57 -7.74
C GLU A 58 14.98 -16.11 -8.15
N ASP A 59 15.74 -15.93 -9.24
CA ASP A 59 15.96 -14.64 -9.89
C ASP A 59 14.72 -14.24 -10.71
N PHE A 60 14.36 -12.95 -10.70
CA PHE A 60 13.19 -12.46 -11.41
C PHE A 60 13.52 -11.30 -12.35
N VAL A 61 12.72 -11.19 -13.42
CA VAL A 61 12.67 -9.99 -14.27
C VAL A 61 11.35 -9.30 -14.00
N ILE A 62 11.40 -8.01 -13.61
CA ILE A 62 10.25 -7.19 -13.24
C ILE A 62 10.14 -5.96 -14.13
N PRO A 63 8.95 -5.34 -14.27
CA PRO A 63 8.79 -4.11 -15.02
C PRO A 63 9.31 -2.90 -14.24
N LYS A 64 9.70 -1.83 -14.97
CA LYS A 64 10.04 -0.53 -14.37
C LYS A 64 8.87 0.08 -13.60
N GLY A 65 9.17 0.98 -12.66
CA GLY A 65 8.19 1.81 -11.95
C GLY A 65 7.14 1.04 -11.16
N THR A 66 7.40 -0.23 -10.85
CA THR A 66 6.41 -1.15 -10.27
C THR A 66 6.91 -1.72 -8.95
N PRO A 67 6.09 -1.73 -7.87
CA PRO A 67 6.45 -2.36 -6.61
C PRO A 67 6.50 -3.89 -6.73
N PHE A 68 7.31 -4.51 -5.87
CA PHE A 68 7.48 -5.97 -5.85
C PHE A 68 7.66 -6.48 -4.42
N VAL A 69 7.57 -7.80 -4.22
CA VAL A 69 7.73 -8.44 -2.92
C VAL A 69 8.79 -9.53 -3.00
N LEU A 70 9.85 -9.41 -2.18
CA LEU A 70 10.81 -10.48 -1.98
C LEU A 70 10.19 -11.54 -1.08
N LYS A 71 10.16 -12.79 -1.54
CA LYS A 71 9.54 -13.92 -0.84
C LYS A 71 10.65 -14.88 -0.41
N GLY A 72 11.03 -14.78 0.87
CA GLY A 72 12.01 -15.69 1.44
C GLY A 72 11.36 -16.88 2.15
N SER A 73 12.18 -17.88 2.41
CA SER A 73 11.80 -19.00 3.28
C SER A 73 13.03 -19.52 4.04
N SER A 74 12.78 -20.29 5.05
CA SER A 74 13.84 -21.01 5.76
C SER A 74 13.31 -22.30 6.35
N SER A 75 14.16 -23.31 6.41
CA SER A 75 13.97 -24.47 7.26
C SER A 75 14.92 -24.39 8.47
N ASN A 76 14.40 -24.66 9.65
CA ASN A 76 15.19 -24.77 10.87
C ASN A 76 14.84 -26.07 11.58
N PRO A 77 15.78 -27.04 11.65
CA PRO A 77 15.51 -28.31 12.29
C PRO A 77 15.36 -28.23 13.82
N ASN A 78 15.67 -27.09 14.44
CA ASN A 78 15.70 -26.93 15.90
C ASN A 78 14.51 -26.14 16.47
N ASP A 79 13.45 -25.92 15.72
CA ASP A 79 12.24 -25.19 16.14
C ASP A 79 12.51 -23.79 16.76
N ALA A 80 13.63 -23.17 16.40
CA ALA A 80 14.02 -21.87 16.94
C ALA A 80 13.18 -20.74 16.34
N THR A 81 13.04 -19.66 17.08
CA THR A 81 12.40 -18.44 16.58
C THR A 81 13.28 -17.78 15.53
N LEU A 82 12.91 -17.93 14.26
CA LEU A 82 13.65 -17.33 13.15
C LEU A 82 13.36 -15.84 13.02
N SER A 83 14.38 -15.10 12.59
CA SER A 83 14.23 -13.74 12.09
C SER A 83 14.93 -13.57 10.74
N TYR A 84 14.35 -12.71 9.90
CA TYR A 84 14.69 -12.51 8.51
C TYR A 84 15.06 -11.06 8.25
N CYS A 85 16.12 -10.84 7.49
CA CYS A 85 16.53 -9.50 7.09
C CYS A 85 16.91 -9.51 5.60
N TRP A 86 16.18 -8.74 4.79
CA TRP A 86 16.49 -8.51 3.40
C TRP A 86 17.31 -7.23 3.23
N GLU A 87 18.40 -7.31 2.51
CA GLU A 87 19.30 -6.19 2.24
C GLU A 87 19.67 -6.13 0.77
N GLN A 88 19.74 -4.92 0.21
CA GLN A 88 20.24 -4.70 -1.14
C GLN A 88 21.75 -4.44 -1.07
N ASN A 89 22.53 -5.19 -1.85
CA ASN A 89 24.00 -5.21 -1.82
C ASN A 89 24.65 -4.65 -3.10
N ASP A 90 24.01 -3.66 -3.73
CA ASP A 90 24.59 -2.99 -4.89
C ASP A 90 25.62 -1.94 -4.45
N THR A 91 26.80 -1.98 -5.05
CA THR A 91 27.86 -1.01 -4.75
C THR A 91 27.59 0.31 -5.46
N ALA A 92 27.68 1.43 -4.74
CA ALA A 92 27.61 2.76 -5.31
C ALA A 92 29.00 3.23 -5.74
N ILE A 93 29.09 3.82 -6.92
CA ILE A 93 30.33 4.48 -7.41
C ILE A 93 30.57 5.78 -6.64
N GLN A 94 29.51 6.54 -6.39
CA GLN A 94 29.50 7.70 -5.51
C GLN A 94 28.47 7.51 -4.41
N ALA A 95 28.93 7.47 -3.17
CA ALA A 95 28.12 7.16 -2.00
C ALA A 95 27.90 8.37 -1.06
N THR A 96 28.10 9.60 -1.55
CA THR A 96 28.03 10.83 -0.76
C THR A 96 27.07 11.84 -1.35
N GLY A 97 26.54 12.75 -0.53
CA GLY A 97 25.62 13.80 -0.93
C GLY A 97 24.33 13.23 -1.53
N GLU A 98 23.79 13.87 -2.53
CA GLU A 98 22.55 13.46 -3.23
C GLU A 98 22.64 12.08 -3.88
N ASN A 99 23.84 11.57 -4.16
CA ASN A 99 24.02 10.20 -4.68
C ASN A 99 23.84 9.11 -3.61
N SER A 100 23.80 9.48 -2.33
CA SER A 100 23.56 8.53 -1.23
C SER A 100 22.07 8.18 -1.04
N ILE A 101 21.16 8.98 -1.59
CA ILE A 101 19.71 8.73 -1.50
C ILE A 101 19.20 7.86 -2.64
N ALA A 102 17.97 7.35 -2.49
CA ALA A 102 17.28 6.60 -3.53
C ALA A 102 16.54 7.54 -4.50
N PHE A 103 16.57 7.23 -5.80
CA PHE A 103 15.76 7.88 -6.83
C PHE A 103 15.61 6.95 -8.03
N SER A 104 14.51 7.09 -8.78
CA SER A 104 14.08 6.08 -9.76
C SER A 104 15.02 5.90 -10.97
N THR A 105 15.83 6.92 -11.29
CA THR A 105 16.81 6.87 -12.41
C THR A 105 18.23 6.59 -11.95
N LYS A 106 18.42 6.15 -10.70
CA LYS A 106 19.74 5.84 -10.14
C LYS A 106 20.34 4.61 -10.81
N THR A 107 21.56 4.77 -11.35
CA THR A 107 22.24 3.73 -12.15
C THR A 107 23.00 2.71 -11.33
N ASP A 108 23.45 3.07 -10.11
CA ASP A 108 24.26 2.21 -9.25
C ASP A 108 23.86 2.38 -7.76
N GLY A 109 24.40 1.53 -6.89
CA GLY A 109 24.11 1.54 -5.47
C GLY A 109 22.68 1.14 -5.12
N PRO A 110 22.34 1.11 -3.82
CA PRO A 110 21.04 0.64 -3.36
C PRO A 110 19.92 1.66 -3.64
N LEU A 111 18.73 1.12 -3.91
CA LEU A 111 17.45 1.84 -3.99
C LEU A 111 16.59 1.64 -2.74
N PHE A 112 16.89 0.63 -1.94
CA PHE A 112 16.10 0.26 -0.76
C PHE A 112 16.98 0.17 0.47
N ARG A 113 16.55 0.86 1.55
CA ARG A 113 17.24 0.85 2.83
C ARG A 113 17.15 -0.53 3.51
N SER A 114 18.06 -0.81 4.44
CA SER A 114 17.92 -1.95 5.34
C SER A 114 16.94 -1.64 6.47
N PHE A 115 16.24 -2.68 6.95
CA PHE A 115 15.38 -2.64 8.14
C PHE A 115 15.82 -3.68 9.16
N PRO A 116 15.50 -3.49 10.47
CA PRO A 116 15.74 -4.51 11.49
C PRO A 116 15.13 -5.87 11.09
N PRO A 117 15.74 -6.98 11.54
CA PRO A 117 15.22 -8.31 11.30
C PRO A 117 13.79 -8.49 11.81
N THR A 118 12.94 -9.14 11.03
CA THR A 118 11.54 -9.40 11.36
C THR A 118 11.24 -10.91 11.41
N LYS A 119 10.08 -11.28 11.97
CA LYS A 119 9.60 -12.68 11.97
C LYS A 119 9.01 -13.11 10.62
N LEU A 120 8.69 -12.15 9.74
CA LEU A 120 8.12 -12.43 8.44
C LEU A 120 9.25 -12.56 7.40
N PRO A 121 9.25 -13.63 6.58
CA PRO A 121 10.29 -13.86 5.59
C PRO A 121 10.17 -12.98 4.35
N ASN A 122 9.02 -12.35 4.14
CA ASN A 122 8.74 -11.52 2.97
C ASN A 122 9.03 -10.05 3.25
N ARG A 123 9.48 -9.33 2.22
CA ARG A 123 9.68 -7.88 2.27
C ARG A 123 9.09 -7.21 1.04
N PHE A 124 8.23 -6.22 1.26
CA PHE A 124 7.69 -5.35 0.21
C PHE A 124 8.71 -4.26 -0.17
N MET A 125 8.82 -3.98 -1.46
CA MET A 125 9.75 -3.02 -2.06
C MET A 125 8.99 -2.02 -2.95
N PRO A 126 8.76 -0.77 -2.51
CA PRO A 126 8.96 -0.19 -1.17
C PRO A 126 8.09 -0.84 -0.08
N GLU A 127 8.25 -0.38 1.18
CA GLU A 127 7.38 -0.80 2.29
C GLU A 127 5.90 -0.73 1.92
N GLN A 128 5.12 -1.73 2.32
CA GLN A 128 3.71 -1.88 1.95
C GLN A 128 2.88 -0.62 2.25
N ASN A 129 3.12 0.03 3.38
CA ASN A 129 2.41 1.27 3.75
C ASN A 129 2.67 2.41 2.76
N LYS A 130 3.88 2.51 2.22
CA LYS A 130 4.22 3.49 1.17
C LYS A 130 3.51 3.18 -0.13
N VAL A 131 3.46 1.90 -0.53
CA VAL A 131 2.73 1.47 -1.72
C VAL A 131 1.24 1.78 -1.59
N ILE A 132 0.63 1.48 -0.43
CA ILE A 132 -0.76 1.82 -0.12
C ILE A 132 -1.01 3.33 -0.18
N ALA A 133 -0.06 4.14 0.28
CA ALA A 133 -0.10 5.60 0.19
C ALA A 133 0.29 6.14 -1.20
N ASN A 134 0.51 5.27 -2.19
CA ASN A 134 0.96 5.60 -3.54
C ASN A 134 2.31 6.37 -3.60
N VAL A 135 3.18 6.13 -2.61
CA VAL A 135 4.53 6.69 -2.51
C VAL A 135 5.55 5.63 -2.94
N LEU A 136 5.78 5.50 -4.24
CA LEU A 136 6.74 4.53 -4.79
C LEU A 136 8.18 5.02 -4.79
N ASN A 137 8.38 6.33 -4.62
CA ASN A 137 9.68 6.98 -4.60
C ASN A 137 9.78 7.88 -3.37
N SER A 138 10.76 7.63 -2.54
CA SER A 138 11.10 8.41 -1.36
C SER A 138 12.61 8.46 -1.19
N THR A 139 13.11 9.30 -0.29
CA THR A 139 14.56 9.47 -0.06
C THR A 139 15.31 8.16 0.17
N TRP A 140 14.66 7.15 0.77
CA TRP A 140 15.34 5.91 1.19
C TRP A 140 14.79 4.63 0.57
N GLU A 141 13.74 4.75 -0.25
CA GLU A 141 13.20 3.64 -1.03
C GLU A 141 12.63 4.17 -2.35
N SER A 142 13.01 3.56 -3.47
CA SER A 142 12.55 3.95 -4.80
C SER A 142 12.49 2.74 -5.72
N VAL A 143 11.40 2.60 -6.45
CA VAL A 143 11.36 1.70 -7.61
C VAL A 143 12.24 2.25 -8.73
N SER A 144 12.74 1.39 -9.61
CA SER A 144 13.57 1.82 -10.73
C SER A 144 12.75 2.08 -11.98
N ASP A 145 13.02 3.22 -12.66
CA ASP A 145 12.47 3.55 -13.98
C ASP A 145 13.42 3.19 -15.13
N ILE A 146 14.61 2.69 -14.80
CA ILE A 146 15.64 2.31 -15.78
C ILE A 146 15.97 0.81 -15.67
N SER A 147 16.44 0.24 -16.76
CA SER A 147 16.95 -1.14 -16.78
C SER A 147 18.20 -1.26 -15.91
N ARG A 148 18.14 -2.10 -14.90
CA ARG A 148 19.27 -2.44 -14.03
C ARG A 148 19.02 -3.74 -13.29
N THR A 149 20.09 -4.37 -12.81
CA THR A 149 20.00 -5.52 -11.89
C THR A 149 20.19 -5.04 -10.45
N LEU A 150 19.34 -5.54 -9.56
CA LEU A 150 19.35 -5.29 -8.12
C LEU A 150 19.74 -6.60 -7.43
N HIS A 151 20.72 -6.56 -6.55
CA HIS A 151 21.22 -7.75 -5.83
C HIS A 151 20.71 -7.72 -4.40
N PHE A 152 19.93 -8.73 -4.03
CA PHE A 152 19.38 -8.86 -2.69
C PHE A 152 19.97 -10.04 -1.95
N THR A 153 20.15 -9.89 -0.64
CA THR A 153 20.57 -10.97 0.25
C THR A 153 19.55 -11.11 1.38
N LEU A 154 19.11 -12.34 1.61
CA LEU A 154 18.33 -12.74 2.75
C LEU A 154 19.28 -13.28 3.83
N THR A 155 19.30 -12.63 5.00
CA THR A 155 19.97 -13.15 6.20
C THR A 155 18.92 -13.75 7.14
N VAL A 156 19.07 -15.04 7.47
CA VAL A 156 18.22 -15.75 8.41
C VAL A 156 19.01 -15.99 9.70
N ARG A 157 18.40 -15.68 10.86
CA ARG A 157 18.97 -15.86 12.20
C ARG A 157 18.07 -16.79 13.01
N ASP A 158 18.63 -17.76 13.68
CA ASP A 158 17.89 -18.68 14.56
C ASP A 158 17.69 -18.15 15.98
N ASN A 159 18.34 -17.03 16.32
CA ASN A 159 18.26 -16.37 17.63
C ASN A 159 18.50 -17.30 18.82
N GLY A 160 19.32 -18.32 18.64
CA GLY A 160 19.69 -19.28 19.69
C GLY A 160 20.29 -18.60 20.91
N VAL A 161 19.93 -19.08 22.11
CA VAL A 161 20.44 -18.54 23.40
C VAL A 161 21.75 -19.23 23.79
N ASN A 162 22.44 -18.67 24.79
CA ASN A 162 23.67 -19.27 25.37
C ASN A 162 24.80 -19.51 24.36
N GLY A 163 24.96 -18.64 23.38
CA GLY A 163 26.02 -18.75 22.38
C GLY A 163 25.75 -19.75 21.26
N LEU A 164 24.51 -20.25 21.16
CA LEU A 164 24.09 -21.20 20.11
C LEU A 164 23.51 -20.51 18.86
N ALA A 165 23.41 -19.18 18.86
CA ALA A 165 22.85 -18.42 17.74
C ALA A 165 23.69 -18.58 16.46
N GLN A 166 23.02 -18.85 15.35
CA GLN A 166 23.63 -19.00 14.04
C GLN A 166 22.91 -18.18 12.97
N THR A 167 23.64 -17.82 11.93
CA THR A 167 23.10 -17.08 10.78
C THR A 167 23.52 -17.76 9.50
N THR A 168 22.59 -17.77 8.54
CA THR A 168 22.86 -18.16 7.16
C THR A 168 22.32 -17.12 6.21
N THR A 169 22.82 -17.14 5.00
CA THR A 169 22.44 -16.18 3.97
C THR A 169 22.22 -16.89 2.64
N ASP A 170 21.30 -16.34 1.87
CA ASP A 170 21.11 -16.69 0.47
C ASP A 170 20.85 -15.41 -0.32
N SER A 171 21.01 -15.42 -1.63
CA SER A 171 20.92 -14.23 -2.48
C SER A 171 20.09 -14.47 -3.72
N MET A 172 19.47 -13.42 -4.21
CA MET A 172 18.73 -13.39 -5.47
C MET A 172 18.99 -12.10 -6.23
N MET A 173 18.74 -12.13 -7.53
CA MET A 173 18.80 -10.98 -8.42
C MET A 173 17.41 -10.61 -8.92
N VAL A 174 17.12 -9.31 -8.95
CA VAL A 174 15.93 -8.74 -9.57
C VAL A 174 16.37 -7.82 -10.69
N THR A 175 16.09 -8.20 -11.94
CA THR A 175 16.40 -7.40 -13.11
C THR A 175 15.18 -6.56 -13.50
N VAL A 176 15.35 -5.24 -13.55
CA VAL A 176 14.33 -4.31 -14.03
C VAL A 176 14.44 -4.18 -15.54
N ASP A 177 13.36 -4.45 -16.26
CA ASP A 177 13.22 -4.24 -17.70
C ASP A 177 12.47 -2.93 -17.96
N ALA A 178 13.18 -1.90 -18.43
CA ALA A 178 12.59 -0.57 -18.69
C ALA A 178 11.69 -0.53 -19.95
N ASP A 179 11.69 -1.55 -20.78
CA ASP A 179 10.78 -1.67 -21.93
C ASP A 179 9.40 -2.21 -21.53
N LYS A 180 9.26 -2.65 -20.28
CA LYS A 180 8.04 -3.19 -19.69
C LYS A 180 7.58 -2.32 -18.52
N GLY A 181 6.25 -2.15 -18.37
CA GLY A 181 5.69 -1.38 -17.24
C GLY A 181 5.64 0.14 -17.47
N PRO A 182 5.18 0.91 -16.47
CA PRO A 182 4.72 0.40 -15.16
C PRO A 182 3.45 -0.48 -15.27
N PHE A 183 3.30 -1.40 -14.30
CA PHE A 183 2.11 -2.22 -14.13
C PHE A 183 1.24 -1.58 -13.06
N GLU A 184 0.06 -1.09 -13.43
CA GLU A 184 -0.80 -0.28 -12.57
C GLU A 184 -2.27 -0.65 -12.72
N ILE A 185 -3.05 -0.63 -11.63
CA ILE A 185 -4.51 -0.68 -11.67
C ILE A 185 -5.03 0.70 -12.05
N THR A 186 -5.83 0.78 -13.11
CA THR A 186 -6.39 2.02 -13.64
C THR A 186 -7.85 2.26 -13.24
N SER A 187 -8.54 1.23 -12.79
CA SER A 187 -9.89 1.32 -12.21
C SER A 187 -9.85 1.37 -10.68
N GLN A 188 -11.00 1.62 -10.04
CA GLN A 188 -11.16 1.73 -8.58
C GLN A 188 -10.24 2.78 -7.94
N ASN A 189 -10.05 3.91 -8.62
CA ASN A 189 -9.17 5.01 -8.22
C ASN A 189 -9.95 6.31 -7.91
N THR A 190 -11.23 6.22 -7.57
CA THR A 190 -12.08 7.34 -7.18
C THR A 190 -12.48 7.22 -5.71
N THR A 191 -12.44 8.33 -4.98
CA THR A 191 -12.60 8.40 -3.52
C THR A 191 -13.95 7.91 -2.98
N ASP A 192 -15.02 8.02 -3.78
CA ASP A 192 -16.39 7.71 -3.33
C ASP A 192 -16.97 6.45 -3.96
N LEU A 193 -16.09 5.61 -4.50
CA LEU A 193 -16.51 4.37 -5.12
C LEU A 193 -17.09 3.41 -4.08
N SER A 194 -18.21 2.81 -4.43
CA SER A 194 -18.84 1.77 -3.61
C SER A 194 -19.38 0.64 -4.49
N TRP A 195 -19.12 -0.59 -4.05
CA TRP A 195 -19.64 -1.79 -4.68
C TRP A 195 -20.77 -2.42 -3.88
N LYS A 196 -21.73 -2.98 -4.58
CA LYS A 196 -22.75 -3.82 -3.95
C LYS A 196 -22.28 -5.27 -3.99
N PRO A 197 -22.43 -6.05 -2.90
CA PRO A 197 -22.26 -7.49 -2.97
C PRO A 197 -23.08 -8.09 -4.12
N LEU A 198 -22.53 -9.09 -4.81
CA LEU A 198 -23.11 -9.74 -5.99
C LEU A 198 -23.23 -8.85 -7.25
N SER A 199 -22.76 -7.63 -7.23
CA SER A 199 -22.68 -6.83 -8.46
C SER A 199 -21.50 -7.25 -9.33
N LEU A 200 -21.66 -7.05 -10.63
CA LEU A 200 -20.56 -7.14 -11.60
C LEU A 200 -19.71 -5.90 -11.55
N GLN A 201 -18.41 -6.09 -11.53
CA GLN A 201 -17.42 -5.02 -11.56
C GLN A 201 -16.32 -5.36 -12.55
N THR A 202 -15.93 -4.38 -13.35
CA THR A 202 -14.77 -4.52 -14.23
C THR A 202 -13.55 -3.93 -13.54
N ILE A 203 -12.49 -4.70 -13.48
CA ILE A 203 -11.18 -4.27 -12.98
C ILE A 203 -10.27 -4.09 -14.18
N ASN A 204 -9.71 -2.91 -14.35
CA ASN A 204 -8.81 -2.58 -15.45
C ASN A 204 -7.42 -2.25 -14.92
N TRP A 205 -6.39 -2.64 -15.68
CA TRP A 205 -4.99 -2.35 -15.39
C TRP A 205 -4.20 -2.09 -16.67
N THR A 206 -3.07 -1.42 -16.51
CA THR A 206 -2.15 -1.17 -17.62
C THR A 206 -1.18 -2.33 -17.74
N VAL A 207 -1.23 -3.04 -18.87
CA VAL A 207 -0.35 -4.19 -19.13
C VAL A 207 1.07 -3.75 -19.47
N ASN A 208 1.24 -2.75 -20.34
CA ASN A 208 2.53 -2.19 -20.78
C ASN A 208 3.58 -3.28 -21.08
N ASN A 209 3.19 -4.28 -21.88
CA ASN A 209 4.00 -5.44 -22.27
C ASN A 209 4.43 -6.38 -21.13
N THR A 210 3.93 -6.21 -19.90
CA THR A 210 4.33 -7.07 -18.77
C THR A 210 3.93 -8.53 -18.94
N HIS A 211 2.90 -8.82 -19.76
CA HIS A 211 2.50 -10.19 -20.11
C HIS A 211 3.62 -11.00 -20.81
N GLN A 212 4.66 -10.34 -21.33
CA GLN A 212 5.83 -10.96 -21.98
C GLN A 212 6.92 -11.35 -20.99
N LEU A 213 6.85 -10.86 -19.74
CA LEU A 213 7.80 -11.24 -18.70
C LEU A 213 7.59 -12.69 -18.26
N PRO A 214 8.65 -13.42 -17.88
CA PRO A 214 8.51 -14.77 -17.33
C PRO A 214 7.51 -14.80 -16.17
N GLY A 215 6.62 -15.80 -16.14
CA GLY A 215 5.63 -15.96 -15.08
C GLY A 215 4.50 -14.92 -15.05
N SER A 216 4.34 -14.09 -16.10
CA SER A 216 3.44 -12.93 -16.10
C SER A 216 2.35 -12.97 -17.18
N THR A 217 2.20 -14.09 -17.88
CA THR A 217 1.14 -14.28 -18.89
C THR A 217 -0.25 -14.20 -18.28
N ASN A 218 -0.40 -14.66 -17.04
CA ASN A 218 -1.63 -14.62 -16.26
C ASN A 218 -1.41 -13.90 -14.93
N VAL A 219 -2.51 -13.38 -14.36
CA VAL A 219 -2.54 -12.67 -13.09
C VAL A 219 -3.60 -13.25 -12.14
N ASN A 220 -3.41 -13.02 -10.85
CA ASN A 220 -4.41 -13.20 -9.81
C ASN A 220 -4.93 -11.83 -9.36
N ILE A 221 -6.23 -11.74 -9.11
CA ILE A 221 -6.88 -10.53 -8.60
C ILE A 221 -7.41 -10.81 -7.21
N LYS A 222 -6.97 -10.03 -6.23
CA LYS A 222 -7.30 -10.20 -4.82
C LYS A 222 -7.93 -8.95 -4.23
N LEU A 223 -8.70 -9.14 -3.17
CA LEU A 223 -9.40 -8.07 -2.44
C LEU A 223 -8.94 -8.02 -0.99
N SER A 224 -8.66 -6.81 -0.55
CA SER A 224 -8.45 -6.40 0.82
C SER A 224 -9.70 -5.73 1.38
N LEU A 225 -9.97 -5.92 2.68
CA LEU A 225 -11.00 -5.21 3.44
C LEU A 225 -10.40 -4.29 4.53
N ASP A 226 -9.08 -4.30 4.67
CA ASP A 226 -8.30 -3.64 5.73
C ASP A 226 -7.35 -2.56 5.19
N GLY A 227 -7.71 -1.93 4.07
CA GLY A 227 -6.93 -0.82 3.49
C GLY A 227 -5.75 -1.26 2.62
N GLY A 228 -5.58 -2.56 2.38
CA GLY A 228 -4.46 -3.10 1.61
C GLY A 228 -3.34 -3.71 2.47
N LEU A 229 -3.57 -3.89 3.76
CA LEU A 229 -2.62 -4.56 4.66
C LEU A 229 -2.58 -6.07 4.39
N THR A 230 -3.74 -6.68 4.16
CA THR A 230 -3.86 -8.09 3.76
C THR A 230 -4.83 -8.25 2.57
N PHE A 231 -4.65 -9.32 1.79
CA PHE A 231 -5.47 -9.62 0.61
C PHE A 231 -5.98 -11.07 0.65
N PRO A 232 -6.85 -11.41 1.62
CA PRO A 232 -7.28 -12.79 1.85
C PRO A 232 -8.34 -13.29 0.85
N ILE A 233 -9.02 -12.41 0.13
CA ILE A 233 -10.13 -12.77 -0.74
C ILE A 233 -9.64 -12.81 -2.20
N LEU A 234 -9.68 -14.01 -2.79
CA LEU A 234 -9.38 -14.20 -4.20
C LEU A 234 -10.62 -13.88 -5.04
N LEU A 235 -10.57 -12.82 -5.85
CA LEU A 235 -11.65 -12.43 -6.77
C LEU A 235 -11.58 -13.20 -8.08
N LYS A 236 -10.35 -13.38 -8.60
CA LYS A 236 -10.11 -14.15 -9.82
C LYS A 236 -8.72 -14.77 -9.75
N MET A 237 -8.61 -16.02 -10.17
CA MET A 237 -7.34 -16.76 -10.23
C MET A 237 -6.97 -17.03 -11.68
N ASN A 238 -5.68 -16.84 -11.99
CA ASN A 238 -5.08 -17.27 -13.25
C ASN A 238 -5.81 -16.73 -14.51
N THR A 239 -6.21 -15.44 -14.47
CA THR A 239 -6.81 -14.76 -15.64
C THR A 239 -5.72 -14.21 -16.56
N PRO A 240 -5.96 -14.08 -17.89
CA PRO A 240 -4.98 -13.48 -18.79
C PRO A 240 -4.54 -12.08 -18.34
N ASN A 241 -3.25 -11.77 -18.50
CA ASN A 241 -2.72 -10.44 -18.28
C ASN A 241 -2.95 -9.57 -19.53
N ASP A 242 -4.22 -9.26 -19.82
CA ASP A 242 -4.67 -8.54 -21.01
C ASP A 242 -5.24 -7.14 -20.73
N GLY A 243 -5.28 -6.74 -19.44
CA GLY A 243 -5.65 -5.39 -19.02
C GLY A 243 -7.08 -5.23 -18.50
N SER A 244 -7.92 -6.28 -18.49
CA SER A 244 -9.29 -6.18 -18.02
C SER A 244 -9.85 -7.51 -17.52
N GLU A 245 -10.58 -7.52 -16.41
CA GLU A 245 -11.30 -8.70 -15.93
C GLU A 245 -12.65 -8.29 -15.34
N LEU A 246 -13.68 -9.06 -15.68
CA LEU A 246 -15.01 -8.94 -15.12
C LEU A 246 -15.13 -9.86 -13.90
N ILE A 247 -15.41 -9.30 -12.74
CA ILE A 247 -15.58 -10.05 -11.49
C ILE A 247 -16.99 -9.88 -10.92
N VAL A 248 -17.39 -10.82 -10.08
CA VAL A 248 -18.54 -10.68 -9.19
C VAL A 248 -18.06 -10.37 -7.80
N VAL A 249 -18.58 -9.32 -7.19
CA VAL A 249 -18.29 -9.01 -5.79
C VAL A 249 -18.85 -10.14 -4.92
N PRO A 250 -18.02 -10.82 -4.09
CA PRO A 250 -18.47 -11.97 -3.33
C PRO A 250 -19.65 -11.65 -2.40
N ASN A 251 -20.56 -12.60 -2.26
CA ASN A 251 -21.69 -12.45 -1.34
C ASN A 251 -21.21 -12.33 0.11
N GLY A 252 -21.90 -11.51 0.91
CA GLY A 252 -21.55 -11.29 2.30
C GLY A 252 -20.29 -10.46 2.54
N THR A 253 -19.63 -10.00 1.46
CA THR A 253 -18.47 -9.11 1.60
C THR A 253 -18.92 -7.71 1.98
N SER A 254 -18.30 -7.16 3.03
CA SER A 254 -18.55 -5.80 3.52
C SER A 254 -17.27 -5.20 4.04
N GLY A 255 -16.97 -3.98 3.63
CA GLY A 255 -15.79 -3.24 4.06
C GLY A 255 -15.89 -1.76 3.69
N LYS A 256 -15.30 -0.91 4.52
CA LYS A 256 -15.27 0.54 4.32
C LYS A 256 -13.98 1.02 3.66
N ASN A 257 -12.92 0.21 3.76
CA ASN A 257 -11.58 0.52 3.29
C ASN A 257 -11.05 -0.67 2.47
N CYS A 258 -11.64 -0.90 1.30
CA CYS A 258 -11.30 -2.01 0.41
C CYS A 258 -10.25 -1.59 -0.60
N ARG A 259 -9.37 -2.53 -0.97
CA ARG A 259 -8.36 -2.36 -2.03
C ARG A 259 -8.30 -3.60 -2.91
N ILE A 260 -7.93 -3.40 -4.16
CA ILE A 260 -7.63 -4.47 -5.12
C ILE A 260 -6.12 -4.61 -5.24
N LEU A 261 -5.66 -5.84 -5.27
CA LEU A 261 -4.29 -6.20 -5.67
C LEU A 261 -4.35 -7.07 -6.92
N ILE A 262 -3.49 -6.77 -7.89
CA ILE A 262 -3.21 -7.64 -9.04
C ILE A 262 -1.75 -8.04 -8.98
N GLU A 263 -1.49 -9.34 -9.03
CA GLU A 263 -0.13 -9.91 -9.09
C GLU A 263 -0.05 -10.99 -10.17
N PRO A 264 1.07 -11.12 -10.88
CA PRO A 264 1.28 -12.24 -11.79
C PRO A 264 1.24 -13.57 -11.05
N THR A 265 0.90 -14.64 -11.76
CA THR A 265 0.80 -15.98 -11.16
C THR A 265 2.14 -16.53 -10.70
N ASP A 266 3.24 -16.15 -11.38
CA ASP A 266 4.57 -16.72 -11.15
C ASP A 266 5.68 -15.66 -11.27
N ASN A 267 5.44 -14.46 -10.71
CA ASN A 267 6.42 -13.39 -10.60
C ASN A 267 6.18 -12.64 -9.28
N ILE A 268 7.01 -11.64 -8.97
CA ILE A 268 7.06 -10.98 -7.67
C ILE A 268 6.54 -9.54 -7.66
N TYR A 269 6.31 -8.92 -8.82
CA TYR A 269 5.74 -7.57 -8.87
C TYR A 269 4.22 -7.59 -8.67
N TYR A 270 3.65 -6.44 -8.31
CA TYR A 270 2.21 -6.31 -8.09
C TYR A 270 1.75 -4.87 -8.27
N ALA A 271 0.44 -4.67 -8.34
CA ALA A 271 -0.19 -3.36 -8.29
C ALA A 271 -1.32 -3.34 -7.26
N ILE A 272 -1.50 -2.21 -6.58
CA ILE A 272 -2.66 -1.92 -5.71
C ILE A 272 -3.36 -0.69 -6.29
N ASN A 273 -4.70 -0.65 -6.29
CA ASN A 273 -5.44 0.54 -6.71
C ASN A 273 -5.18 1.72 -5.76
N LYS A 274 -5.16 2.94 -6.31
CA LYS A 274 -4.66 4.15 -5.61
C LYS A 274 -5.58 4.64 -4.49
N GLU A 275 -6.91 4.47 -4.67
CA GLU A 275 -7.88 4.97 -3.70
C GLU A 275 -8.65 3.84 -3.03
N PRO A 276 -8.94 3.92 -1.72
CA PRO A 276 -9.80 2.94 -1.08
C PRO A 276 -11.25 3.12 -1.53
N PHE A 277 -11.99 2.00 -1.56
CA PHE A 277 -13.41 2.00 -1.87
C PHE A 277 -14.21 1.19 -0.87
N ALA A 278 -15.54 1.37 -0.86
CA ALA A 278 -16.41 0.63 0.04
C ALA A 278 -17.11 -0.53 -0.66
N ILE A 279 -17.46 -1.56 0.12
CA ILE A 279 -18.34 -2.65 -0.33
C ILE A 279 -19.47 -2.79 0.69
N GLY A 280 -20.73 -2.80 0.22
CA GLY A 280 -21.91 -2.94 1.08
C GLY A 280 -22.34 -1.65 1.79
N TYR A 281 -21.77 -0.51 1.40
CA TYR A 281 -22.14 0.81 1.93
C TYR A 281 -22.34 1.78 0.77
N THR A 282 -23.20 2.79 0.94
CA THR A 282 -23.12 4.03 0.18
C THR A 282 -22.20 4.98 0.93
N THR A 283 -21.44 5.80 0.20
CA THR A 283 -20.51 6.78 0.74
C THR A 283 -20.97 8.18 0.42
N GLU A 284 -20.84 9.07 1.40
CA GLU A 284 -21.14 10.50 1.28
C GLU A 284 -19.96 11.29 1.83
N THR A 285 -19.31 12.14 1.01
CA THR A 285 -18.21 13.00 1.43
C THR A 285 -18.72 14.43 1.58
N SER A 286 -18.34 15.09 2.68
CA SER A 286 -18.69 16.49 2.97
C SER A 286 -17.50 17.19 3.60
N CYS A 287 -17.18 18.40 3.13
CA CYS A 287 -16.14 19.25 3.70
C CYS A 287 -16.76 20.50 4.33
N VAL A 288 -16.41 20.77 5.58
CA VAL A 288 -16.88 21.94 6.33
C VAL A 288 -15.69 22.71 6.89
N THR A 289 -15.69 24.03 6.68
CA THR A 289 -14.67 24.91 7.23
C THR A 289 -15.17 25.52 8.54
N TYR A 290 -14.38 25.41 9.58
CA TYR A 290 -14.60 25.96 10.90
C TYR A 290 -13.55 27.03 11.18
N ASN A 291 -14.01 28.26 11.56
CA ASN A 291 -13.12 29.36 11.88
C ASN A 291 -12.82 29.37 13.37
N PHE A 292 -11.55 29.46 13.74
CA PHE A 292 -11.17 29.75 15.11
C PHE A 292 -11.37 31.23 15.42
N GLU A 293 -11.67 31.54 16.69
CA GLU A 293 -11.77 32.93 17.13
C GLU A 293 -10.44 33.65 16.90
N SER A 294 -10.44 34.69 16.09
CA SER A 294 -9.27 35.48 15.68
C SER A 294 -9.71 36.94 15.37
N PRO A 295 -8.82 37.96 15.41
CA PRO A 295 -7.42 37.85 15.79
C PRO A 295 -7.20 37.66 17.30
N PHE A 296 -6.04 37.11 17.67
CA PHE A 296 -5.58 37.11 19.05
C PHE A 296 -4.05 37.25 19.16
N ALA A 297 -3.60 37.89 20.24
CA ALA A 297 -2.17 38.06 20.47
C ALA A 297 -1.50 36.72 20.76
N ILE A 298 -0.31 36.52 20.21
CA ILE A 298 0.58 35.46 20.60
C ILE A 298 1.34 35.96 21.83
N PRO A 299 1.14 35.36 23.03
CA PRO A 299 1.82 35.84 24.24
C PRO A 299 3.27 35.45 24.23
N GLU A 300 4.13 36.31 24.78
CA GLU A 300 5.52 36.02 25.12
C GLU A 300 5.59 34.98 26.26
N SER A 301 5.30 33.74 25.94
CA SER A 301 5.21 32.66 26.92
C SER A 301 5.47 31.31 26.29
N SER A 302 6.30 30.51 26.93
CA SER A 302 6.51 29.10 26.56
C SER A 302 5.24 28.23 26.71
N LEU A 303 4.16 28.78 27.28
CA LEU A 303 2.87 28.11 27.39
C LEU A 303 2.02 28.35 26.13
N TYR A 304 1.37 27.31 25.65
CA TYR A 304 0.46 27.41 24.54
C TYR A 304 -0.78 28.25 24.88
N THR A 305 -1.09 29.21 24.02
CA THR A 305 -2.43 29.81 23.92
C THR A 305 -3.26 29.02 22.95
N SER A 306 -4.52 28.73 23.29
CA SER A 306 -5.38 27.89 22.46
C SER A 306 -6.72 28.56 22.14
N LYS A 307 -7.19 28.31 20.91
CA LYS A 307 -8.57 28.60 20.49
C LYS A 307 -9.22 27.29 20.03
N SER A 308 -10.49 27.13 20.31
CA SER A 308 -11.19 25.88 20.05
C SER A 308 -12.46 26.11 19.25
N ILE A 309 -12.81 25.10 18.46
CA ILE A 309 -14.11 25.00 17.76
C ILE A 309 -14.75 23.66 18.14
N THR A 310 -16.07 23.59 17.96
CA THR A 310 -16.81 22.33 18.17
C THR A 310 -17.35 21.82 16.85
N VAL A 311 -16.95 20.59 16.51
CA VAL A 311 -17.46 19.85 15.35
C VAL A 311 -18.63 18.99 15.79
N PRO A 312 -19.84 19.12 15.19
CA PRO A 312 -20.99 18.31 15.55
C PRO A 312 -20.80 16.83 15.15
N ASP A 313 -21.51 15.95 15.86
CA ASP A 313 -21.51 14.53 15.51
C ASP A 313 -22.35 14.29 14.25
N THR A 314 -21.72 13.80 13.22
CA THR A 314 -22.34 13.44 11.93
C THR A 314 -22.29 11.93 11.64
N ASN A 315 -21.81 11.12 12.61
CA ASN A 315 -21.58 9.68 12.44
C ASN A 315 -20.72 9.41 11.20
N SER A 316 -19.65 10.18 11.05
CA SER A 316 -18.69 10.10 9.94
C SER A 316 -17.26 9.96 10.46
N ILE A 317 -16.34 9.66 9.58
CA ILE A 317 -14.90 9.67 9.87
C ILE A 317 -14.22 10.79 9.09
N VAL A 318 -13.08 11.25 9.57
CA VAL A 318 -12.24 12.21 8.85
C VAL A 318 -11.70 11.53 7.59
N SER A 319 -11.82 12.18 6.45
CA SER A 319 -11.22 11.74 5.18
C SER A 319 -10.06 12.65 4.74
N ASP A 320 -10.06 13.91 5.17
CA ASP A 320 -9.01 14.88 4.90
C ASP A 320 -9.12 16.08 5.85
N VAL A 321 -7.99 16.72 6.17
CA VAL A 321 -7.95 17.95 6.97
C VAL A 321 -6.98 18.93 6.34
N ASN A 322 -7.44 20.16 6.18
CA ASN A 322 -6.62 21.28 5.74
C ASN A 322 -6.71 22.43 6.76
N VAL A 323 -5.61 23.14 7.03
CA VAL A 323 -5.58 24.23 7.99
C VAL A 323 -5.08 25.50 7.32
N SER A 324 -5.82 26.59 7.44
CA SER A 324 -5.39 27.90 6.97
C SER A 324 -5.03 28.79 8.15
N LEU A 325 -3.89 29.46 8.05
CA LEU A 325 -3.38 30.40 9.04
C LEU A 325 -2.94 31.70 8.37
N ARG A 326 -3.20 32.80 9.05
CA ARG A 326 -2.52 34.07 8.82
C ARG A 326 -1.96 34.54 10.16
N LEU A 327 -0.64 34.64 10.24
CA LEU A 327 0.06 35.07 11.43
C LEU A 327 1.06 36.18 11.09
N THR A 328 1.32 37.06 12.05
CA THR A 328 2.34 38.08 11.98
C THR A 328 3.16 38.04 13.26
N HIS A 329 4.48 38.00 13.15
CA HIS A 329 5.41 37.94 14.29
C HIS A 329 6.72 38.66 13.98
N GLU A 330 7.35 39.22 15.03
CA GLU A 330 8.61 39.92 14.92
C GLU A 330 9.78 38.97 14.73
N TYR A 331 9.66 37.71 15.23
CA TYR A 331 10.69 36.67 15.08
C TYR A 331 10.05 35.28 14.88
N LEU A 332 9.97 34.81 13.62
CA LEU A 332 9.23 33.62 13.26
C LEU A 332 9.85 32.31 13.79
N ALA A 333 11.18 32.29 14.05
CA ALA A 333 11.84 31.12 14.60
C ALA A 333 11.45 30.77 16.04
N ASP A 334 10.70 31.64 16.73
CA ASP A 334 10.25 31.38 18.10
C ASP A 334 8.87 30.74 18.16
N ILE A 335 8.17 30.74 17.02
CA ILE A 335 6.79 30.32 16.94
C ILE A 335 6.64 28.82 16.71
N GLN A 336 5.71 28.23 17.46
CA GLN A 336 5.20 26.89 17.23
C GLN A 336 3.67 26.93 17.13
N VAL A 337 3.13 26.22 16.14
CA VAL A 337 1.68 26.09 15.94
C VAL A 337 1.34 24.61 15.80
N GLU A 338 0.38 24.16 16.60
CA GLU A 338 -0.14 22.79 16.54
C GLU A 338 -1.66 22.76 16.52
N ILE A 339 -2.23 21.72 15.92
CA ILE A 339 -3.68 21.45 15.96
C ILE A 339 -3.93 20.10 16.65
N LEU A 340 -4.94 20.05 17.51
CA LEU A 340 -5.39 18.87 18.23
C LEU A 340 -6.80 18.50 17.83
N ASN A 341 -7.02 17.21 17.64
CA ASN A 341 -8.37 16.68 17.44
C ASN A 341 -9.07 16.37 18.79
N PRO A 342 -10.36 15.99 18.80
CA PRO A 342 -11.10 15.66 20.01
C PRO A 342 -10.56 14.50 20.83
N GLN A 343 -9.78 13.60 20.22
CA GLN A 343 -9.16 12.46 20.90
C GLN A 343 -7.79 12.81 21.50
N GLY A 344 -7.37 14.08 21.41
CA GLY A 344 -6.10 14.55 21.92
C GLY A 344 -4.89 14.22 21.03
N LYS A 345 -5.11 13.69 19.83
CA LYS A 345 -4.04 13.54 18.85
C LYS A 345 -3.67 14.92 18.31
N LYS A 346 -2.37 15.20 18.26
CA LYS A 346 -1.84 16.47 17.80
C LYS A 346 -1.09 16.31 16.47
N VAL A 347 -1.05 17.38 15.70
CA VAL A 347 -0.22 17.59 14.52
C VAL A 347 0.47 18.94 14.64
N GLN A 348 1.78 18.94 14.53
CA GLN A 348 2.60 20.15 14.47
C GLN A 348 2.50 20.73 13.07
N LEU A 349 2.00 21.95 12.94
CA LEU A 349 1.84 22.66 11.66
C LEU A 349 3.10 23.45 11.31
N PHE A 350 3.57 24.25 12.28
CA PHE A 350 4.72 25.13 12.15
C PHE A 350 5.68 24.88 13.31
N GLU A 351 6.95 24.66 13.03
CA GLU A 351 7.97 24.32 14.02
C GLU A 351 9.20 25.19 13.83
N ARG A 352 9.15 26.43 14.39
CA ARG A 352 10.32 27.31 14.46
C ARG A 352 11.04 27.49 13.13
N ASP A 353 10.28 27.65 12.07
CA ASP A 353 10.79 27.81 10.71
C ASP A 353 10.98 29.29 10.36
N CYS A 354 11.58 29.56 9.22
CA CYS A 354 11.87 30.91 8.72
C CYS A 354 12.97 31.72 9.41
N GLY A 355 13.71 31.12 10.35
CA GLY A 355 14.87 31.76 10.97
C GLY A 355 14.58 33.17 11.50
N ASP A 356 15.57 34.08 11.38
CA ASP A 356 15.52 35.46 11.85
C ASP A 356 14.58 36.38 11.03
N THR A 357 13.58 35.81 10.38
CA THR A 357 12.65 36.58 9.55
C THR A 357 11.51 37.14 10.38
N ASN A 358 11.25 38.44 10.27
CA ASN A 358 10.03 39.06 10.75
C ASN A 358 9.00 39.17 9.62
N GLY A 359 7.73 39.22 9.99
CA GLY A 359 6.68 39.54 9.03
C GLY A 359 5.43 38.68 9.15
N SER A 360 4.64 38.73 8.08
CA SER A 360 3.36 38.03 7.99
C SER A 360 3.47 36.84 7.08
N LEU A 361 2.92 35.70 7.51
CA LEU A 361 2.76 34.48 6.72
C LEU A 361 1.27 34.21 6.48
N VAL A 362 0.94 33.80 5.25
CA VAL A 362 -0.40 33.33 4.88
C VAL A 362 -0.27 31.91 4.34
N LEU A 363 -0.61 30.92 5.15
CA LEU A 363 -0.32 29.51 4.93
C LEU A 363 -1.64 28.72 4.85
N ASN A 364 -1.74 27.90 3.82
CA ASN A 364 -2.73 26.82 3.72
C ASN A 364 -1.97 25.49 3.81
N TYR A 365 -2.10 24.81 4.92
CA TYR A 365 -1.49 23.50 5.14
C TYR A 365 -2.30 22.40 4.47
N ASP A 366 -1.60 21.63 3.64
CA ASP A 366 -2.06 20.46 2.93
C ASP A 366 -0.88 19.49 2.83
N ASP A 367 -1.10 18.20 3.07
CA ASP A 367 -0.02 17.20 3.05
C ASP A 367 0.70 17.11 1.69
N LEU A 368 0.06 17.55 0.60
CA LEU A 368 0.63 17.63 -0.74
C LEU A 368 1.28 19.00 -1.04
N GLY A 369 1.30 19.89 -0.05
CA GLY A 369 1.87 21.23 -0.19
C GLY A 369 3.39 21.22 -0.36
N GLY A 370 3.90 22.38 -0.78
CA GLY A 370 5.35 22.62 -0.92
C GLY A 370 6.01 23.03 0.39
N VAL A 371 7.26 23.47 0.29
CA VAL A 371 8.02 24.03 1.40
C VAL A 371 7.62 25.50 1.62
N ILE A 372 7.65 25.96 2.88
CA ILE A 372 7.37 27.36 3.22
C ILE A 372 8.44 28.26 2.57
N SER A 373 7.97 29.32 1.91
CA SER A 373 8.83 30.40 1.41
C SER A 373 8.73 31.60 2.36
N CYS A 374 9.74 31.75 3.19
CA CYS A 374 9.82 32.83 4.17
C CYS A 374 9.85 34.21 3.50
N GLY A 375 9.15 35.19 4.09
CA GLY A 375 9.02 36.55 3.56
C GLY A 375 7.98 36.71 2.43
N LYS A 376 7.36 35.64 1.95
CA LYS A 376 6.28 35.70 0.96
C LYS A 376 4.97 36.04 1.65
N LYS A 377 4.39 37.20 1.32
CA LYS A 377 3.15 37.73 1.93
C LYS A 377 1.85 37.24 1.27
N THR A 378 1.95 36.51 0.15
CA THR A 378 0.79 35.93 -0.53
C THR A 378 0.53 34.53 0.00
N THR A 379 -0.70 34.04 -0.15
CA THR A 379 -1.09 32.67 0.23
C THR A 379 -0.15 31.64 -0.38
N GLN A 380 0.28 30.70 0.45
CA GLN A 380 1.10 29.56 0.10
C GLN A 380 0.38 28.25 0.47
N ILE A 381 0.41 27.27 -0.40
CA ILE A 381 0.00 25.89 -0.09
C ILE A 381 1.28 25.15 0.32
N VAL A 382 1.34 24.70 1.57
CA VAL A 382 2.55 24.17 2.18
C VAL A 382 2.27 22.88 2.95
N ALA A 383 3.24 21.98 2.98
CA ALA A 383 3.16 20.81 3.84
C ALA A 383 3.35 21.23 5.31
N PRO A 384 2.60 20.65 6.25
CA PRO A 384 2.84 20.85 7.67
C PRO A 384 4.12 20.12 8.12
N PHE A 385 4.62 20.45 9.31
CA PHE A 385 5.78 19.76 9.88
C PHE A 385 5.48 18.28 10.17
N GLU A 386 4.30 17.97 10.71
CA GLU A 386 3.76 16.61 10.82
C GLU A 386 2.52 16.48 9.91
N PRO A 387 2.29 15.31 9.27
CA PRO A 387 1.21 15.18 8.30
C PRO A 387 -0.18 15.24 8.93
N LEU A 388 -1.10 16.00 8.30
CA LEU A 388 -2.51 16.11 8.69
C LEU A 388 -3.29 14.81 8.49
N SER A 389 -2.83 13.94 7.61
CA SER A 389 -3.38 12.59 7.39
C SER A 389 -3.32 11.70 8.64
N LEU A 390 -2.59 12.09 9.67
CA LEU A 390 -2.68 11.48 11.00
C LEU A 390 -4.08 11.55 11.63
N PHE A 391 -4.94 12.44 11.17
CA PHE A 391 -6.34 12.53 11.61
C PHE A 391 -7.29 11.65 10.78
N ASN A 392 -6.87 11.15 9.64
CA ASN A 392 -7.71 10.33 8.77
C ASN A 392 -8.25 9.10 9.49
N GLU A 393 -9.50 8.72 9.14
CA GLU A 393 -10.27 7.63 9.72
C GLU A 393 -10.68 7.82 11.20
N LEU A 394 -10.26 8.90 11.88
CA LEU A 394 -10.69 9.22 13.23
C LEU A 394 -12.09 9.86 13.24
N ASN A 395 -12.75 9.83 14.40
CA ASN A 395 -14.02 10.52 14.61
C ASN A 395 -13.79 12.04 14.67
N PRO A 396 -14.41 12.85 13.79
CA PRO A 396 -14.22 14.30 13.79
C PRO A 396 -14.96 15.02 14.92
N SER A 397 -15.99 14.40 15.53
CA SER A 397 -16.91 15.08 16.46
C SER A 397 -16.27 15.44 17.79
N GLY A 398 -16.52 16.64 18.25
CA GLY A 398 -16.04 17.18 19.51
C GLY A 398 -15.19 18.43 19.35
N ILE A 399 -14.31 18.68 20.32
CA ILE A 399 -13.52 19.92 20.39
C ILE A 399 -12.20 19.75 19.64
N TRP A 400 -12.00 20.58 18.63
CA TRP A 400 -10.70 20.77 17.96
C TRP A 400 -10.06 22.03 18.51
N SER A 401 -8.75 21.99 18.77
CA SER A 401 -8.02 23.10 19.36
C SER A 401 -6.80 23.45 18.51
N LEU A 402 -6.72 24.71 18.12
CA LEU A 402 -5.51 25.28 17.52
C LEU A 402 -4.70 25.92 18.67
N ARG A 403 -3.43 25.63 18.74
CA ARG A 403 -2.51 26.12 19.77
C ARG A 403 -1.35 26.84 19.12
N VAL A 404 -0.96 27.95 19.73
CA VAL A 404 0.24 28.71 19.33
C VAL A 404 1.01 29.11 20.59
N ARG A 405 2.33 29.08 20.49
CA ARG A 405 3.23 29.65 21.51
C ARG A 405 4.39 30.38 20.87
N ASP A 406 4.90 31.31 21.60
CA ASP A 406 6.21 31.91 21.44
C ASP A 406 7.13 31.32 22.50
N GLU A 407 8.21 30.64 22.10
CA GLU A 407 9.09 29.94 23.05
C GLU A 407 10.02 30.88 23.79
N PHE A 408 10.31 32.06 23.23
CA PHE A 408 11.24 33.04 23.78
C PHE A 408 10.55 34.38 23.97
N ALA A 409 10.93 35.12 25.02
CA ALA A 409 10.39 36.44 25.31
C ALA A 409 11.18 37.54 24.59
N GLY A 410 10.52 38.59 24.17
CA GLY A 410 11.13 39.78 23.57
C GLY A 410 10.46 40.27 22.30
N ASP A 411 9.67 39.44 21.67
CA ASP A 411 9.05 39.69 20.37
C ASP A 411 7.52 39.55 20.44
N ASN A 412 6.83 40.32 19.65
CA ASN A 412 5.37 40.34 19.65
C ASN A 412 4.78 39.78 18.36
N GLY A 413 3.62 39.16 18.47
CA GLY A 413 2.91 38.66 17.32
C GLY A 413 1.41 38.50 17.48
N THR A 414 0.73 38.25 16.38
CA THR A 414 -0.71 37.99 16.33
C THR A 414 -0.99 36.80 15.41
N LEU A 415 -1.94 35.97 15.81
CA LEU A 415 -2.64 35.09 14.89
C LEU A 415 -3.85 35.86 14.35
N ASP A 416 -3.72 36.34 13.11
CA ASP A 416 -4.68 37.24 12.49
C ASP A 416 -5.94 36.56 12.00
N ALA A 417 -5.79 35.31 11.52
CA ALA A 417 -6.88 34.43 11.10
C ALA A 417 -6.47 32.97 11.18
N ALA A 418 -7.42 32.12 11.52
CA ALA A 418 -7.21 30.66 11.48
C ALA A 418 -8.51 29.93 11.17
N ALA A 419 -8.44 28.90 10.35
CA ALA A 419 -9.54 28.01 10.09
C ALA A 419 -9.06 26.59 9.84
N VAL A 420 -9.91 25.62 10.14
CA VAL A 420 -9.70 24.22 9.77
C VAL A 420 -10.83 23.76 8.85
N THR A 421 -10.49 23.20 7.71
CA THR A 421 -11.44 22.52 6.82
C THR A 421 -11.32 21.03 7.10
N ILE A 422 -12.42 20.44 7.54
CA ILE A 422 -12.50 19.01 7.85
C ILE A 422 -13.41 18.36 6.81
N CYS A 423 -12.84 17.53 5.99
CA CYS A 423 -13.58 16.66 5.08
C CYS A 423 -13.89 15.34 5.79
N THR A 424 -15.14 14.92 5.71
CA THR A 424 -15.63 13.72 6.37
C THR A 424 -16.28 12.77 5.39
N LYS A 425 -16.19 11.47 5.68
CA LYS A 425 -16.83 10.40 4.92
C LYS A 425 -17.81 9.64 5.80
N LYS A 426 -19.08 9.60 5.35
CA LYS A 426 -20.15 8.86 6.01
C LYS A 426 -20.43 7.58 5.24
N PHE A 427 -20.56 6.48 5.96
CA PHE A 427 -20.90 5.18 5.40
C PHE A 427 -22.30 4.77 5.85
N THR A 428 -23.21 4.57 4.90
CA THR A 428 -24.55 4.08 5.16
C THR A 428 -24.67 2.65 4.61
N PRO A 429 -24.95 1.64 5.44
CA PRO A 429 -25.06 0.26 4.97
C PRO A 429 -26.11 0.13 3.86
N ILE A 430 -25.78 -0.60 2.80
CA ILE A 430 -26.73 -1.01 1.77
C ILE A 430 -27.43 -2.27 2.29
N ALA A 431 -28.76 -2.27 2.25
CA ALA A 431 -29.50 -3.48 2.59
C ALA A 431 -28.99 -4.67 1.75
N PRO A 432 -28.69 -5.83 2.34
CA PRO A 432 -28.26 -7.00 1.61
C PRO A 432 -29.27 -7.33 0.50
N LEU A 433 -28.76 -7.54 -0.71
CA LEU A 433 -29.58 -8.08 -1.77
C LEU A 433 -30.08 -9.45 -1.32
N GLN A 434 -31.39 -9.57 -1.13
CA GLN A 434 -32.06 -10.85 -0.92
C GLN A 434 -32.09 -11.57 -2.28
N ILE A 435 -30.93 -12.09 -2.71
CA ILE A 435 -30.90 -12.90 -3.93
C ILE A 435 -31.18 -14.34 -3.53
N ASN A 436 -32.23 -14.90 -4.10
CA ASN A 436 -32.48 -16.31 -3.98
C ASN A 436 -31.48 -17.07 -4.87
N LEU A 437 -30.28 -17.34 -4.34
CA LEU A 437 -29.21 -18.05 -5.06
C LEU A 437 -29.55 -19.52 -5.34
N SER A 438 -30.75 -19.99 -4.99
CA SER A 438 -31.24 -21.29 -5.43
C SER A 438 -31.52 -21.33 -6.95
N GLU A 439 -31.58 -20.16 -7.61
CA GLU A 439 -31.70 -20.09 -9.07
C GLU A 439 -30.34 -19.81 -9.74
N VAL A 440 -30.10 -20.51 -10.84
CA VAL A 440 -28.97 -20.25 -11.72
C VAL A 440 -29.13 -18.89 -12.41
N MET A 441 -28.22 -17.99 -12.17
CA MET A 441 -28.14 -16.68 -12.81
C MET A 441 -27.08 -16.72 -13.91
N ILE A 442 -27.37 -16.10 -15.06
CA ILE A 442 -26.43 -15.95 -16.18
C ILE A 442 -26.43 -14.50 -16.61
N TYR A 443 -25.26 -13.87 -16.62
CA TYR A 443 -25.13 -12.46 -17.00
C TYR A 443 -23.71 -12.12 -17.50
N PRO A 444 -23.56 -11.09 -18.35
CA PRO A 444 -24.65 -10.35 -18.99
C PRO A 444 -25.44 -11.23 -19.97
N ASN A 445 -26.73 -10.96 -20.08
CA ASN A 445 -27.60 -11.55 -21.10
C ASN A 445 -28.58 -10.47 -21.62
N PRO A 446 -28.40 -9.93 -22.84
CA PRO A 446 -27.47 -10.35 -23.90
C PRO A 446 -25.98 -10.15 -23.58
N THR A 447 -25.09 -10.90 -24.29
CA THR A 447 -23.64 -10.89 -24.16
C THR A 447 -22.94 -10.69 -25.53
N GLN A 448 -21.71 -10.18 -25.49
CA GLN A 448 -20.79 -10.18 -26.64
C GLN A 448 -20.04 -11.50 -26.83
N GLY A 449 -20.17 -12.45 -25.90
CA GLY A 449 -19.54 -13.77 -25.95
C GLY A 449 -19.09 -14.25 -24.58
N ASP A 450 -18.80 -13.35 -23.66
CA ASP A 450 -18.42 -13.68 -22.30
C ASP A 450 -19.60 -13.48 -21.35
N PHE A 451 -19.86 -14.45 -20.49
CA PHE A 451 -20.89 -14.38 -19.46
C PHE A 451 -20.49 -15.17 -18.23
N VAL A 452 -21.05 -14.80 -17.10
CA VAL A 452 -20.83 -15.46 -15.80
C VAL A 452 -22.05 -16.31 -15.44
N ILE A 453 -21.81 -17.49 -14.90
CA ILE A 453 -22.82 -18.35 -14.28
C ILE A 453 -22.64 -18.27 -12.78
N LEU A 454 -23.69 -17.86 -12.06
CA LEU A 454 -23.70 -17.71 -10.59
C LEU A 454 -24.89 -18.45 -9.99
N PHE A 455 -24.62 -19.30 -8.99
CA PHE A 455 -25.64 -19.92 -8.15
C PHE A 455 -25.01 -20.51 -6.89
N SER A 456 -25.81 -20.77 -5.86
CA SER A 456 -25.36 -21.54 -4.70
C SER A 456 -25.52 -23.03 -4.97
N SER A 457 -24.42 -23.77 -4.86
CA SER A 457 -24.43 -25.22 -4.84
C SER A 457 -24.37 -25.71 -3.39
N ILE A 458 -25.29 -26.55 -3.02
CA ILE A 458 -25.33 -27.22 -1.71
C ILE A 458 -24.63 -28.58 -1.73
N PHE A 459 -24.10 -28.99 -2.88
CA PHE A 459 -23.50 -30.30 -3.11
C PHE A 459 -21.99 -30.22 -3.30
N ASN A 460 -21.29 -31.27 -2.88
CA ASN A 460 -19.82 -31.37 -3.03
C ASN A 460 -19.38 -32.08 -4.33
N SER A 461 -20.23 -32.12 -5.33
CA SER A 461 -19.91 -32.72 -6.64
C SER A 461 -19.64 -31.63 -7.68
N GLY A 462 -18.87 -31.98 -8.71
CA GLY A 462 -18.54 -31.03 -9.78
C GLY A 462 -19.79 -30.57 -10.56
N VAL A 463 -19.70 -29.35 -11.10
CA VAL A 463 -20.75 -28.74 -11.93
C VAL A 463 -20.39 -28.92 -13.39
N THR A 464 -21.31 -29.48 -14.20
CA THR A 464 -21.14 -29.60 -15.63
C THR A 464 -21.92 -28.50 -16.34
N ILE A 465 -21.23 -27.73 -17.16
CA ILE A 465 -21.80 -26.68 -18.01
C ILE A 465 -21.74 -27.13 -19.47
N THR A 466 -22.89 -27.15 -20.14
CA THR A 466 -22.96 -27.36 -21.58
C THR A 466 -23.73 -26.23 -22.26
N VAL A 467 -23.29 -25.86 -23.44
CA VAL A 467 -24.00 -24.85 -24.27
C VAL A 467 -24.37 -25.46 -25.60
N HIS A 468 -25.61 -25.25 -26.00
CA HIS A 468 -26.18 -25.74 -27.28
C HIS A 468 -26.68 -24.56 -28.11
N ASP A 469 -26.55 -24.64 -29.42
CA ASP A 469 -27.21 -23.72 -30.34
C ASP A 469 -28.72 -24.05 -30.46
N ILE A 470 -29.44 -23.24 -31.25
CA ILE A 470 -30.90 -23.44 -31.47
C ILE A 470 -31.25 -24.74 -32.18
N MET A 471 -30.28 -25.38 -32.85
CA MET A 471 -30.45 -26.67 -33.53
C MET A 471 -30.13 -27.85 -32.60
N GLY A 472 -29.76 -27.58 -31.34
CA GLY A 472 -29.38 -28.59 -30.35
C GLY A 472 -27.94 -29.09 -30.48
N LYS A 473 -27.12 -28.50 -31.34
CA LYS A 473 -25.70 -28.85 -31.44
C LYS A 473 -24.94 -28.34 -30.23
N LYS A 474 -24.22 -29.22 -29.56
CA LYS A 474 -23.35 -28.85 -28.45
C LYS A 474 -22.13 -28.04 -28.95
N VAL A 475 -21.95 -26.82 -28.46
CA VAL A 475 -20.90 -25.87 -28.86
C VAL A 475 -19.89 -25.64 -27.76
N TYR A 476 -20.24 -26.00 -26.51
CA TYR A 476 -19.33 -25.90 -25.36
C TYR A 476 -19.69 -26.97 -24.33
N GLU A 477 -18.68 -27.50 -23.64
CA GLU A 477 -18.82 -28.37 -22.48
C GLU A 477 -17.60 -28.26 -21.59
N LYS A 478 -17.81 -28.08 -20.29
CA LYS A 478 -16.75 -28.11 -19.28
C LYS A 478 -17.30 -28.57 -17.93
N ILE A 479 -16.48 -29.33 -17.21
CA ILE A 479 -16.74 -29.74 -15.82
C ILE A 479 -15.87 -28.88 -14.91
N PHE A 480 -16.51 -28.29 -13.92
CA PHE A 480 -15.87 -27.45 -12.91
C PHE A 480 -15.86 -28.16 -11.56
N PRO A 481 -14.87 -27.90 -10.70
CA PRO A 481 -14.89 -28.42 -9.33
C PRO A 481 -16.08 -27.86 -8.55
N SER A 482 -16.50 -28.56 -7.52
CA SER A 482 -17.56 -28.09 -6.62
C SER A 482 -17.13 -26.84 -5.85
N SER A 483 -18.06 -25.90 -5.71
CA SER A 483 -17.90 -24.71 -4.87
C SER A 483 -19.24 -24.35 -4.23
N PRO A 484 -19.31 -24.02 -2.93
CA PRO A 484 -20.55 -23.58 -2.28
C PRO A 484 -21.22 -22.40 -2.97
N LEU A 485 -20.42 -21.55 -3.59
CA LEU A 485 -20.84 -20.49 -4.51
C LEU A 485 -20.19 -20.76 -5.86
N PHE A 486 -20.96 -21.25 -6.82
CA PHE A 486 -20.47 -21.41 -8.20
C PHE A 486 -20.48 -20.05 -8.88
N ASN A 487 -19.31 -19.62 -9.31
CA ASN A 487 -19.10 -18.31 -9.95
C ASN A 487 -18.01 -18.46 -11.02
N GLU A 488 -18.44 -18.80 -12.25
CA GLU A 488 -17.50 -19.09 -13.33
C GLU A 488 -17.84 -18.30 -14.60
N SER A 489 -16.78 -17.79 -15.22
CA SER A 489 -16.88 -17.11 -16.51
C SER A 489 -16.77 -18.12 -17.65
N ILE A 490 -17.70 -18.03 -18.60
CA ILE A 490 -17.74 -18.84 -19.82
C ILE A 490 -17.47 -17.94 -21.01
N GLN A 491 -16.54 -18.35 -21.86
CA GLN A 491 -16.16 -17.62 -23.06
C GLN A 491 -16.69 -18.32 -24.31
N LEU A 492 -17.50 -17.62 -25.07
CA LEU A 492 -18.07 -18.08 -26.35
C LEU A 492 -17.69 -17.15 -27.50
N ASN A 493 -16.53 -16.51 -27.45
CA ASN A 493 -16.09 -15.48 -28.40
C ASN A 493 -16.04 -16.00 -29.86
N SER A 494 -15.72 -17.28 -30.05
CA SER A 494 -15.62 -17.92 -31.36
C SER A 494 -16.97 -18.25 -32.01
N LEU A 495 -18.08 -18.10 -31.28
CA LEU A 495 -19.42 -18.42 -31.80
C LEU A 495 -20.04 -17.23 -32.52
N GLN A 496 -20.95 -17.50 -33.45
CA GLN A 496 -21.71 -16.47 -34.16
C GLN A 496 -22.76 -15.82 -33.24
N SER A 497 -23.21 -14.61 -33.61
CA SER A 497 -24.36 -13.97 -32.96
C SER A 497 -25.60 -14.84 -33.09
N GLY A 498 -26.35 -15.01 -32.01
CA GLY A 498 -27.52 -15.91 -32.01
C GLY A 498 -28.03 -16.23 -30.60
N VAL A 499 -28.98 -17.14 -30.56
CA VAL A 499 -29.55 -17.66 -29.28
C VAL A 499 -28.90 -18.99 -28.96
N TYR A 500 -28.52 -19.14 -27.71
CA TYR A 500 -27.92 -20.36 -27.17
C TYR A 500 -28.65 -20.79 -25.90
N PHE A 501 -28.56 -22.07 -25.56
CA PHE A 501 -29.11 -22.65 -24.34
C PHE A 501 -27.95 -23.17 -23.48
N VAL A 502 -27.81 -22.60 -22.29
CA VAL A 502 -26.84 -23.01 -21.28
C VAL A 502 -27.52 -23.98 -20.33
N THR A 503 -27.00 -25.20 -20.28
CA THR A 503 -27.45 -26.21 -19.31
C THR A 503 -26.42 -26.32 -18.20
N VAL A 504 -26.87 -26.11 -16.99
CA VAL A 504 -26.11 -26.29 -15.76
C VAL A 504 -26.58 -27.55 -15.06
N ILE A 505 -25.67 -28.49 -14.86
CA ILE A 505 -25.95 -29.76 -14.16
C ILE A 505 -25.14 -29.74 -12.86
N ASP A 506 -25.82 -29.68 -11.74
CA ASP A 506 -25.26 -29.75 -10.39
C ASP A 506 -25.85 -30.98 -9.69
N SER A 507 -25.10 -32.08 -9.69
CA SER A 507 -25.45 -33.38 -9.06
C SER A 507 -26.83 -33.93 -9.39
N TYR A 508 -27.87 -33.32 -8.87
CA TYR A 508 -29.27 -33.76 -8.98
C TYR A 508 -30.18 -32.75 -9.66
N THR A 509 -29.67 -31.55 -9.97
CA THR A 509 -30.46 -30.51 -10.59
C THR A 509 -29.93 -30.20 -11.99
N THR A 510 -30.83 -30.06 -12.95
CA THR A 510 -30.52 -29.59 -14.27
C THR A 510 -31.30 -28.32 -14.53
N THR A 511 -30.59 -27.23 -14.75
CA THR A 511 -31.19 -25.93 -15.08
C THR A 511 -30.80 -25.53 -16.49
N VAL A 512 -31.77 -25.11 -17.31
CA VAL A 512 -31.52 -24.58 -18.65
C VAL A 512 -31.89 -23.10 -18.69
N LYS A 513 -30.97 -22.26 -19.14
CA LYS A 513 -31.16 -20.82 -19.31
C LYS A 513 -30.86 -20.43 -20.76
N LYS A 514 -31.68 -19.52 -21.29
CA LYS A 514 -31.43 -18.93 -22.60
C LYS A 514 -30.45 -17.78 -22.51
N ILE A 515 -29.50 -17.73 -23.42
CA ILE A 515 -28.54 -16.60 -23.57
C ILE A 515 -28.63 -16.07 -25.02
N ILE A 516 -28.45 -14.78 -25.17
CA ILE A 516 -28.44 -14.09 -26.47
C ILE A 516 -27.03 -13.50 -26.66
N LYS A 517 -26.35 -13.91 -27.73
CA LYS A 517 -25.08 -13.33 -28.17
C LYS A 517 -25.31 -12.37 -29.33
N TYR A 518 -24.74 -11.17 -29.29
CA TYR A 518 -24.82 -10.15 -30.35
C TYR A 518 -23.43 -9.70 -30.82
#